data_1da6173c0758a0b640ffc8353975be8c
#
_entry.id   1da6173c0758a0b640ffc8353975be8c
#
_cell.length_a   1.000
_cell.length_b   1.000
_cell.length_c   1.000
_cell.angle_alpha   90.00
_cell.angle_beta   90.00
_cell.angle_gamma   90.00
#
_symmetry.space_group_name_H-M   'P 1'
#
loop_
_entity.id
_entity.type
_entity.pdbx_description
1 polymer ?
#
loop_
_entity_poly.entity_id
_entity_poly.type
_entity_poly.pdbx_seq_one_letter_code
_entity_poly.pdbx_strand_id
1 'polypeptide(L)'
;MYDHLNLWNAATRAKYLGQGTPWGRKEFDQVTCDFDSILDIPCCLFVDELVAAYPDAKVILNYRKDADAWLKSMQKTLFAAFAWPSWQVLQYTDPQFCGRWFRLVNLIMNVFCDFDSGELCKQRYLEHNERVRNAVPKHMLLEYEVKDGWDPLCEFLGVKKPEAEFPRGNGTEEFMRIHVIVWKISVWKSLITVGKWTAMSLGAVGVAWAWRRWM
;
A
#
# COMPACT_ATOMS: atom_id res chain seq x y z
N MET A 1 14.89 -2.79 11.97
CA MET A 1 13.56 -2.51 11.39
C MET A 1 13.59 -2.95 9.94
N TYR A 2 12.83 -3.95 9.58
CA TYR A 2 12.73 -4.44 8.20
C TYR A 2 12.19 -3.33 7.30
N ASP A 3 12.73 -3.23 6.10
CA ASP A 3 12.26 -2.29 5.09
C ASP A 3 11.05 -2.88 4.35
N HIS A 4 9.91 -2.87 5.01
CA HIS A 4 8.68 -3.49 4.53
C HIS A 4 8.27 -3.03 3.11
N LEU A 5 8.51 -1.75 2.77
CA LEU A 5 8.18 -1.25 1.43
C LEU A 5 9.01 -1.92 0.32
N ASN A 6 10.32 -2.13 0.58
CA ASN A 6 11.18 -2.81 -0.38
C ASN A 6 10.89 -4.32 -0.43
N LEU A 7 10.59 -4.95 0.72
CA LEU A 7 10.23 -6.36 0.78
C LEU A 7 8.94 -6.62 0.00
N TRP A 8 7.89 -5.83 0.22
CA TRP A 8 6.64 -5.95 -0.53
C TRP A 8 6.81 -5.64 -2.03
N ASN A 9 7.71 -4.71 -2.38
CA ASN A 9 8.03 -4.47 -3.79
C ASN A 9 8.70 -5.70 -4.42
N ALA A 10 9.65 -6.34 -3.71
CA ALA A 10 10.29 -7.57 -4.16
C ALA A 10 9.28 -8.72 -4.32
N ALA A 11 8.39 -8.92 -3.34
CA ALA A 11 7.32 -9.91 -3.41
C ALA A 11 6.43 -9.72 -4.65
N THR A 12 5.98 -8.47 -4.86
CA THR A 12 5.09 -8.14 -5.98
C THR A 12 5.78 -8.36 -7.33
N ARG A 13 7.05 -7.99 -7.44
CA ARG A 13 7.86 -8.24 -8.65
C ARG A 13 8.08 -9.73 -8.89
N ALA A 14 8.35 -10.50 -7.85
CA ALA A 14 8.52 -11.95 -7.97
C ALA A 14 7.24 -12.61 -8.48
N LYS A 15 6.08 -12.28 -7.90
CA LYS A 15 4.80 -12.88 -8.28
C LYS A 15 4.34 -12.48 -9.68
N TYR A 16 4.34 -11.19 -10.00
CA TYR A 16 3.67 -10.66 -11.19
C TYR A 16 4.60 -10.41 -12.38
N LEU A 17 5.91 -10.24 -12.13
CA LEU A 17 6.89 -9.95 -13.18
C LEU A 17 7.93 -11.07 -13.35
N GLY A 18 7.86 -12.13 -12.55
CA GLY A 18 8.85 -13.22 -12.59
C GLY A 18 10.26 -12.78 -12.16
N GLN A 19 10.38 -11.70 -11.40
CA GLN A 19 11.66 -11.12 -10.98
C GLN A 19 11.96 -11.47 -9.53
N GLY A 20 12.77 -12.49 -9.33
CA GLY A 20 13.09 -13.03 -8.00
C GLY A 20 12.45 -14.40 -7.76
N THR A 21 12.52 -14.86 -6.51
CA THR A 21 11.93 -16.14 -6.09
C THR A 21 10.51 -15.94 -5.56
N PRO A 22 9.57 -16.85 -5.87
CA PRO A 22 8.24 -16.84 -5.26
C PRO A 22 8.33 -16.85 -3.73
N TRP A 23 7.44 -16.12 -3.08
CA TRP A 23 7.40 -16.02 -1.64
C TRP A 23 6.56 -17.15 -1.04
N GLY A 24 7.12 -17.77 0.01
CA GLY A 24 6.44 -18.66 0.90
C GLY A 24 6.43 -18.12 2.34
N ARG A 25 6.09 -18.97 3.31
CA ARG A 25 5.98 -18.58 4.72
C ARG A 25 7.22 -17.85 5.24
N LYS A 26 8.41 -18.38 4.95
CA LYS A 26 9.68 -17.81 5.42
C LYS A 26 9.89 -16.35 4.98
N GLU A 27 9.50 -16.03 3.75
CA GLU A 27 9.63 -14.69 3.22
C GLU A 27 8.53 -13.78 3.79
N PHE A 28 7.29 -14.26 3.90
CA PHE A 28 6.20 -13.51 4.51
C PHE A 28 6.43 -13.21 5.98
N ASP A 29 7.01 -14.13 6.75
CA ASP A 29 7.34 -13.91 8.16
C ASP A 29 8.22 -12.65 8.37
N GLN A 30 9.03 -12.23 7.37
CA GLN A 30 9.82 -11.02 7.45
C GLN A 30 9.00 -9.73 7.51
N VAL A 31 7.74 -9.78 7.08
CA VAL A 31 6.83 -8.62 7.02
C VAL A 31 5.57 -8.79 7.85
N THR A 32 5.32 -9.98 8.40
CA THR A 32 4.09 -10.30 9.12
C THR A 32 4.30 -10.73 10.57
N CYS A 33 5.49 -11.23 10.95
CA CYS A 33 5.71 -11.86 12.26
C CYS A 33 5.48 -10.96 13.47
N ASP A 34 5.55 -9.64 13.29
CA ASP A 34 5.34 -8.65 14.35
C ASP A 34 3.87 -8.18 14.46
N PHE A 35 2.95 -8.79 13.69
CA PHE A 35 1.56 -8.35 13.59
C PHE A 35 0.58 -9.50 13.80
N ASP A 36 -0.48 -9.24 14.57
CA ASP A 36 -1.60 -10.17 14.77
C ASP A 36 -2.54 -10.20 13.56
N SER A 37 -2.52 -9.17 12.72
CA SER A 37 -3.31 -9.07 11.50
C SER A 37 -2.63 -8.24 10.43
N ILE A 38 -2.91 -8.56 9.17
CA ILE A 38 -2.49 -7.80 8.00
C ILE A 38 -3.70 -7.46 7.16
N LEU A 39 -3.68 -6.32 6.49
CA LEU A 39 -4.83 -5.87 5.70
C LEU A 39 -4.40 -5.02 4.50
N ASP A 40 -5.35 -4.84 3.58
CA ASP A 40 -5.25 -3.93 2.44
C ASP A 40 -4.12 -4.30 1.46
N ILE A 41 -3.67 -3.33 0.68
CA ILE A 41 -2.55 -3.47 -0.24
C ILE A 41 -1.21 -3.34 0.52
N PRO A 42 -0.22 -4.18 0.19
CA PRO A 42 -0.18 -5.16 -0.90
C PRO A 42 -0.69 -6.57 -0.54
N CYS A 43 -1.07 -6.83 0.71
CA CYS A 43 -1.41 -8.18 1.20
C CYS A 43 -2.51 -8.85 0.38
N CYS A 44 -3.53 -8.10 -0.04
CA CYS A 44 -4.64 -8.62 -0.84
C CYS A 44 -4.21 -9.20 -2.21
N LEU A 45 -3.03 -8.85 -2.70
CA LEU A 45 -2.50 -9.42 -3.94
C LEU A 45 -1.96 -10.86 -3.77
N PHE A 46 -1.80 -11.34 -2.53
CA PHE A 46 -1.14 -12.60 -2.20
C PHE A 46 -2.06 -13.60 -1.51
N VAL A 47 -3.35 -13.60 -1.85
CA VAL A 47 -4.36 -14.44 -1.18
C VAL A 47 -3.96 -15.91 -1.15
N ASP A 48 -3.63 -16.50 -2.30
CA ASP A 48 -3.33 -17.93 -2.40
C ASP A 48 -2.05 -18.28 -1.61
N GLU A 49 -1.03 -17.45 -1.72
CA GLU A 49 0.25 -17.65 -1.05
C GLU A 49 0.14 -17.46 0.47
N LEU A 50 -0.65 -16.46 0.93
CA LEU A 50 -0.86 -16.22 2.35
C LEU A 50 -1.71 -17.32 2.98
N VAL A 51 -2.75 -17.79 2.31
CA VAL A 51 -3.56 -18.94 2.78
C VAL A 51 -2.71 -20.20 2.87
N ALA A 52 -1.84 -20.44 1.89
CA ALA A 52 -0.91 -21.57 1.92
C ALA A 52 0.15 -21.45 3.03
N ALA A 53 0.65 -20.24 3.26
CA ALA A 53 1.65 -19.96 4.30
C ALA A 53 1.06 -20.02 5.73
N TYR A 54 -0.20 -19.61 5.89
CA TYR A 54 -0.89 -19.49 7.18
C TYR A 54 -2.25 -20.18 7.15
N PRO A 55 -2.32 -21.52 7.08
CA PRO A 55 -3.56 -22.25 6.87
C PRO A 55 -4.58 -22.11 8.03
N ASP A 56 -4.11 -21.72 9.22
CA ASP A 56 -4.96 -21.49 10.40
C ASP A 56 -5.42 -20.03 10.54
N ALA A 57 -5.02 -19.14 9.62
CA ALA A 57 -5.40 -17.74 9.66
C ALA A 57 -6.86 -17.54 9.23
N LYS A 58 -7.61 -16.81 10.04
CA LYS A 58 -8.95 -16.35 9.68
C LYS A 58 -8.87 -15.24 8.66
N VAL A 59 -9.70 -15.31 7.64
CA VAL A 59 -9.76 -14.31 6.55
C VAL A 59 -11.06 -13.54 6.61
N ILE A 60 -10.98 -12.23 6.59
CA ILE A 60 -12.14 -11.34 6.52
C ILE A 60 -12.13 -10.66 5.15
N LEU A 61 -13.04 -11.05 4.29
CA LEU A 61 -13.28 -10.40 3.01
C LEU A 61 -14.17 -9.18 3.23
N ASN A 62 -13.55 -8.03 3.45
CA ASN A 62 -14.27 -6.76 3.53
C ASN A 62 -14.56 -6.25 2.10
N TYR A 63 -15.81 -6.29 1.70
CA TYR A 63 -16.21 -5.93 0.34
C TYR A 63 -17.43 -5.00 0.31
N ARG A 64 -17.69 -4.42 -0.84
CA ARG A 64 -18.94 -3.73 -1.14
C ARG A 64 -19.72 -4.54 -2.18
N LYS A 65 -21.00 -4.80 -1.91
CA LYS A 65 -21.89 -5.50 -2.88
C LYS A 65 -22.03 -4.73 -4.18
N ASP A 66 -22.10 -3.41 -4.09
CA ASP A 66 -22.14 -2.52 -5.24
C ASP A 66 -20.72 -2.21 -5.71
N ALA A 67 -20.28 -2.89 -6.78
CA ALA A 67 -18.97 -2.71 -7.38
C ALA A 67 -18.80 -1.33 -8.05
N ASP A 68 -19.88 -0.71 -8.52
CA ASP A 68 -19.82 0.64 -9.08
C ASP A 68 -19.62 1.68 -7.99
N ALA A 69 -20.26 1.50 -6.83
CA ALA A 69 -19.98 2.33 -5.66
C ALA A 69 -18.55 2.14 -5.13
N TRP A 70 -18.01 0.93 -5.20
CA TRP A 70 -16.59 0.67 -4.89
C TRP A 70 -15.67 1.40 -5.86
N LEU A 71 -15.86 1.26 -7.17
CA LEU A 71 -15.06 1.91 -8.19
C LEU A 71 -15.09 3.44 -8.06
N LYS A 72 -16.28 4.01 -7.85
CA LYS A 72 -16.45 5.46 -7.61
C LYS A 72 -15.69 5.94 -6.37
N SER A 73 -15.62 5.11 -5.33
CA SER A 73 -14.80 5.40 -4.14
C SER A 73 -13.32 5.41 -4.48
N MET A 74 -12.83 4.41 -5.21
CA MET A 74 -11.43 4.31 -5.67
C MET A 74 -11.02 5.50 -6.53
N GLN A 75 -11.89 5.93 -7.45
CA GLN A 75 -11.66 7.10 -8.30
C GLN A 75 -11.51 8.39 -7.49
N LYS A 76 -12.34 8.57 -6.46
CA LYS A 76 -12.32 9.76 -5.60
C LYS A 76 -11.19 9.77 -4.56
N THR A 77 -10.59 8.62 -4.29
CA THR A 77 -9.54 8.45 -3.28
C THR A 77 -8.20 8.11 -3.94
N LEU A 78 -7.92 6.84 -4.15
CA LEU A 78 -6.63 6.36 -4.60
C LEU A 78 -6.21 6.98 -5.94
N PHE A 79 -7.05 6.86 -6.97
CA PHE A 79 -6.72 7.42 -8.27
C PHE A 79 -6.53 8.94 -8.24
N ALA A 80 -7.41 9.67 -7.53
CA ALA A 80 -7.29 11.12 -7.38
C ALA A 80 -6.00 11.53 -6.65
N ALA A 81 -5.63 10.85 -5.57
CA ALA A 81 -4.41 11.14 -4.81
C ALA A 81 -3.15 10.86 -5.65
N PHE A 82 -3.11 9.74 -6.37
CA PHE A 82 -1.94 9.34 -7.17
C PHE A 82 -1.81 10.08 -8.51
N ALA A 83 -2.84 10.75 -8.97
CA ALA A 83 -2.80 11.60 -10.16
C ALA A 83 -1.97 12.89 -9.98
N TRP A 84 -1.51 13.22 -8.77
CA TRP A 84 -0.74 14.45 -8.55
C TRP A 84 0.65 14.38 -9.20
N PRO A 85 0.97 15.27 -10.18
CA PRO A 85 2.23 15.18 -10.91
C PRO A 85 3.47 15.34 -10.03
N SER A 86 3.32 16.01 -8.89
CA SER A 86 4.40 16.25 -7.93
C SER A 86 5.01 14.95 -7.35
N TRP A 87 4.26 13.84 -7.29
CA TRP A 87 4.80 12.55 -6.86
C TRP A 87 5.95 12.07 -7.76
N GLN A 88 5.90 12.39 -9.07
CA GLN A 88 6.95 12.05 -10.03
C GLN A 88 8.28 12.74 -9.68
N VAL A 89 8.24 13.92 -9.09
CA VAL A 89 9.43 14.66 -8.63
C VAL A 89 9.84 14.19 -7.24
N LEU A 90 8.88 14.07 -6.32
CA LEU A 90 9.13 13.71 -4.92
C LEU A 90 9.77 12.34 -4.77
N GLN A 91 9.49 11.38 -5.66
CA GLN A 91 10.14 10.07 -5.61
C GLN A 91 11.66 10.11 -5.75
N TYR A 92 12.22 11.13 -6.37
CA TYR A 92 13.68 11.32 -6.54
C TYR A 92 14.27 12.23 -5.47
N THR A 93 13.52 13.19 -4.96
CA THR A 93 14.00 14.16 -3.96
C THR A 93 13.76 13.70 -2.52
N ASP A 94 12.81 12.78 -2.28
CA ASP A 94 12.64 12.02 -1.04
C ASP A 94 12.66 10.50 -1.33
N PRO A 95 13.81 9.92 -1.76
CA PRO A 95 13.88 8.55 -2.24
C PRO A 95 13.67 7.52 -1.13
N GLN A 96 13.91 7.88 0.13
CA GLN A 96 13.86 6.96 1.27
C GLN A 96 12.45 6.65 1.74
N PHE A 97 11.53 7.59 1.63
CA PHE A 97 10.13 7.40 2.01
C PHE A 97 9.22 7.49 0.78
N CYS A 98 9.05 8.68 0.20
CA CYS A 98 8.16 8.89 -0.94
C CYS A 98 8.52 8.01 -2.13
N GLY A 99 9.81 7.89 -2.45
CA GLY A 99 10.27 7.09 -3.58
C GLY A 99 9.99 5.60 -3.43
N ARG A 100 10.13 5.02 -2.23
CA ARG A 100 9.83 3.61 -1.98
C ARG A 100 8.33 3.34 -2.03
N TRP A 101 7.56 4.17 -1.31
CA TRP A 101 6.12 4.07 -1.28
C TRP A 101 5.50 4.25 -2.67
N PHE A 102 5.87 5.30 -3.39
CA PHE A 102 5.34 5.61 -4.71
C PHE A 102 5.65 4.51 -5.73
N ARG A 103 6.87 3.94 -5.71
CA ARG A 103 7.22 2.81 -6.58
C ARG A 103 6.40 1.57 -6.28
N LEU A 104 6.16 1.27 -4.99
CA LEU A 104 5.33 0.12 -4.61
C LEU A 104 3.90 0.31 -5.08
N VAL A 105 3.29 1.47 -4.82
CA VAL A 105 1.90 1.72 -5.23
C VAL A 105 1.76 1.74 -6.75
N ASN A 106 2.70 2.34 -7.48
CA ASN A 106 2.68 2.27 -8.96
C ASN A 106 2.76 0.83 -9.46
N LEU A 107 3.61 0.00 -8.87
CA LEU A 107 3.69 -1.41 -9.22
C LEU A 107 2.38 -2.13 -8.94
N ILE A 108 1.76 -1.89 -7.79
CA ILE A 108 0.46 -2.48 -7.42
C ILE A 108 -0.62 -2.05 -8.41
N MET A 109 -0.73 -0.76 -8.71
CA MET A 109 -1.73 -0.25 -9.66
C MET A 109 -1.54 -0.83 -11.06
N ASN A 110 -0.29 -0.98 -11.50
CA ASN A 110 0.02 -1.61 -12.78
C ASN A 110 -0.43 -3.08 -12.80
N VAL A 111 0.01 -3.89 -11.84
CA VAL A 111 -0.29 -5.35 -11.85
C VAL A 111 -1.75 -5.66 -11.53
N PHE A 112 -2.44 -4.79 -10.79
CA PHE A 112 -3.84 -4.98 -10.44
C PHE A 112 -4.78 -4.62 -11.59
N CYS A 113 -4.62 -3.44 -12.18
CA CYS A 113 -5.57 -2.91 -13.15
C CYS A 113 -4.95 -2.09 -14.29
N ASP A 114 -3.63 -2.20 -14.50
CA ASP A 114 -2.90 -1.45 -15.56
C ASP A 114 -3.20 0.06 -15.54
N PHE A 115 -3.31 0.65 -14.35
CA PHE A 115 -3.73 2.03 -14.10
C PHE A 115 -5.12 2.39 -14.65
N ASP A 116 -5.90 1.43 -15.11
CA ASP A 116 -7.29 1.71 -15.51
C ASP A 116 -8.14 2.04 -14.29
N SER A 117 -8.75 3.21 -14.31
CA SER A 117 -9.70 3.67 -13.28
C SER A 117 -11.16 3.39 -13.65
N GLY A 118 -11.39 2.50 -14.59
CA GLY A 118 -12.70 2.17 -15.16
C GLY A 118 -13.08 0.70 -15.02
N GLU A 119 -13.54 0.13 -16.11
CA GLU A 119 -14.16 -1.20 -16.13
C GLU A 119 -13.17 -2.32 -15.80
N LEU A 120 -11.91 -2.24 -16.24
CA LEU A 120 -10.91 -3.25 -15.90
C LEU A 120 -10.65 -3.28 -14.38
N CYS A 121 -10.54 -2.12 -13.73
CA CYS A 121 -10.38 -2.06 -12.28
C CYS A 121 -11.57 -2.71 -11.55
N LYS A 122 -12.80 -2.43 -11.98
CA LYS A 122 -14.02 -3.05 -11.44
C LYS A 122 -14.03 -4.56 -11.64
N GLN A 123 -13.67 -5.03 -12.83
CA GLN A 123 -13.57 -6.46 -13.12
C GLN A 123 -12.54 -7.14 -12.20
N ARG A 124 -11.35 -6.55 -12.03
CA ARG A 124 -10.31 -7.08 -11.15
C ARG A 124 -10.74 -7.15 -9.68
N TYR A 125 -11.52 -6.18 -9.24
CA TYR A 125 -12.12 -6.21 -7.91
C TYR A 125 -13.08 -7.40 -7.73
N LEU A 126 -13.95 -7.64 -8.70
CA LEU A 126 -14.88 -8.79 -8.66
C LEU A 126 -14.11 -10.12 -8.72
N GLU A 127 -13.14 -10.23 -9.61
CA GLU A 127 -12.27 -11.42 -9.72
C GLU A 127 -11.50 -11.68 -8.41
N HIS A 128 -11.02 -10.63 -7.75
CA HIS A 128 -10.37 -10.73 -6.46
C HIS A 128 -11.31 -11.30 -5.39
N ASN A 129 -12.52 -10.78 -5.28
CA ASN A 129 -13.50 -11.27 -4.32
C ASN A 129 -13.82 -12.75 -4.55
N GLU A 130 -14.01 -13.17 -5.80
CA GLU A 130 -14.23 -14.59 -6.16
C GLU A 130 -12.99 -15.46 -5.84
N ARG A 131 -11.80 -14.96 -6.10
CA ARG A 131 -10.56 -15.67 -5.73
C ARG A 131 -10.48 -15.93 -4.24
N VAL A 132 -10.78 -14.93 -3.39
CA VAL A 132 -10.80 -15.10 -1.93
C VAL A 132 -11.82 -16.17 -1.51
N ARG A 133 -13.05 -16.15 -2.06
CA ARG A 133 -14.09 -17.14 -1.78
C ARG A 133 -13.68 -18.56 -2.14
N ASN A 134 -12.92 -18.71 -3.22
CA ASN A 134 -12.47 -20.01 -3.71
C ASN A 134 -11.22 -20.52 -2.99
N ALA A 135 -10.33 -19.62 -2.57
CA ALA A 135 -9.06 -19.98 -1.93
C ALA A 135 -9.21 -20.30 -0.44
N VAL A 136 -10.20 -19.70 0.25
CA VAL A 136 -10.34 -19.79 1.70
C VAL A 136 -11.44 -20.80 2.08
N PRO A 137 -11.17 -21.79 2.96
CA PRO A 137 -12.21 -22.67 3.48
C PRO A 137 -13.34 -21.87 4.14
N LYS A 138 -14.58 -22.27 3.90
CA LYS A 138 -15.79 -21.52 4.36
C LYS A 138 -15.80 -21.21 5.86
N HIS A 139 -15.30 -22.11 6.69
CA HIS A 139 -15.25 -21.92 8.15
C HIS A 139 -14.14 -20.95 8.60
N MET A 140 -13.20 -20.61 7.70
CA MET A 140 -12.12 -19.65 7.93
C MET A 140 -12.36 -18.31 7.23
N LEU A 141 -13.51 -18.15 6.52
CA LEU A 141 -13.85 -16.95 5.76
C LEU A 141 -15.06 -16.24 6.37
N LEU A 142 -14.91 -14.96 6.67
CA LEU A 142 -16.02 -14.05 6.93
C LEU A 142 -16.17 -13.10 5.75
N GLU A 143 -17.32 -13.14 5.06
CA GLU A 143 -17.70 -12.06 4.13
C GLU A 143 -18.36 -10.93 4.94
N TYR A 144 -17.82 -9.72 4.81
CA TYR A 144 -18.14 -8.63 5.70
C TYR A 144 -18.34 -7.31 4.94
N GLU A 145 -19.41 -6.60 5.29
CA GLU A 145 -19.58 -5.19 4.92
C GLU A 145 -19.46 -4.31 6.18
N VAL A 146 -18.83 -3.15 6.06
CA VAL A 146 -18.62 -2.22 7.20
C VAL A 146 -19.90 -1.85 7.94
N LYS A 147 -21.05 -1.84 7.24
CA LYS A 147 -22.36 -1.58 7.84
C LYS A 147 -22.85 -2.66 8.82
N ASP A 148 -22.28 -3.86 8.76
CA ASP A 148 -22.65 -5.01 9.61
C ASP A 148 -22.16 -4.83 11.06
N GLY A 149 -21.22 -3.92 11.30
CA GLY A 149 -20.77 -3.53 12.63
C GLY A 149 -19.97 -4.62 13.38
N TRP A 150 -19.96 -4.56 14.71
CA TRP A 150 -19.14 -5.44 15.56
C TRP A 150 -19.58 -6.90 15.59
N ASP A 151 -20.87 -7.16 15.51
CA ASP A 151 -21.43 -8.48 15.86
C ASP A 151 -20.81 -9.61 15.02
N PRO A 152 -20.84 -9.60 13.68
CA PRO A 152 -20.26 -10.68 12.89
C PRO A 152 -18.74 -10.80 13.04
N LEU A 153 -18.05 -9.67 13.23
CA LEU A 153 -16.61 -9.68 13.46
C LEU A 153 -16.23 -10.37 14.77
N CYS A 154 -16.91 -9.99 15.86
CA CYS A 154 -16.62 -10.52 17.19
C CYS A 154 -16.99 -12.00 17.30
N GLU A 155 -18.12 -12.40 16.71
CA GLU A 155 -18.53 -13.80 16.64
C GLU A 155 -17.50 -14.65 15.86
N PHE A 156 -17.13 -14.20 14.67
CA PHE A 156 -16.16 -14.91 13.83
C PHE A 156 -14.77 -15.00 14.48
N LEU A 157 -14.31 -13.92 15.09
CA LEU A 157 -13.00 -13.90 15.76
C LEU A 157 -13.01 -14.62 17.13
N GLY A 158 -14.17 -14.80 17.72
CA GLY A 158 -14.31 -15.40 19.07
C GLY A 158 -13.90 -14.43 20.18
N VAL A 159 -14.12 -13.12 19.99
CA VAL A 159 -13.74 -12.07 20.94
C VAL A 159 -14.95 -11.34 21.49
N LYS A 160 -14.81 -10.74 22.69
CA LYS A 160 -15.88 -9.94 23.28
C LYS A 160 -16.13 -8.67 22.47
N LYS A 161 -17.42 -8.35 22.26
CA LYS A 161 -17.83 -7.12 21.61
C LYS A 161 -17.39 -5.90 22.43
N PRO A 162 -16.72 -4.92 21.81
CA PRO A 162 -16.40 -3.65 22.46
C PRO A 162 -17.64 -2.89 22.88
N GLU A 163 -17.55 -2.15 23.98
CA GLU A 163 -18.62 -1.24 24.41
C GLU A 163 -18.71 0.02 23.57
N ALA A 164 -17.64 0.34 22.83
CA ALA A 164 -17.58 1.48 21.93
C ALA A 164 -18.45 1.29 20.68
N GLU A 165 -18.99 2.38 20.16
CA GLU A 165 -19.64 2.37 18.84
C GLU A 165 -18.69 1.90 17.75
N PHE A 166 -19.25 1.30 16.68
CA PHE A 166 -18.44 0.89 15.54
C PHE A 166 -17.82 2.13 14.88
N PRO A 167 -16.47 2.17 14.68
CA PRO A 167 -15.80 3.36 14.18
C PRO A 167 -16.26 3.69 12.75
N ARG A 168 -16.59 4.95 12.54
CA ARG A 168 -16.92 5.51 11.23
C ARG A 168 -15.78 6.44 10.82
N GLY A 169 -14.74 5.86 10.27
CA GLY A 169 -13.57 6.57 9.78
C GLY A 169 -13.27 6.26 8.31
N ASN A 170 -12.15 6.80 7.83
CA ASN A 170 -11.62 6.53 6.50
C ASN A 170 -12.54 6.97 5.34
N GLY A 171 -13.30 8.05 5.54
CA GLY A 171 -14.04 8.68 4.45
C GLY A 171 -13.10 9.33 3.43
N THR A 172 -13.64 9.68 2.25
CA THR A 172 -12.89 10.31 1.16
C THR A 172 -12.09 11.54 1.62
N GLU A 173 -12.68 12.39 2.46
CA GLU A 173 -12.03 13.61 2.97
C GLU A 173 -10.85 13.27 3.87
N GLU A 174 -10.99 12.30 4.76
CA GLU A 174 -9.94 11.88 5.66
C GLU A 174 -8.78 11.23 4.90
N PHE A 175 -9.08 10.35 3.95
CA PHE A 175 -8.09 9.75 3.06
C PHE A 175 -7.28 10.84 2.33
N MET A 176 -7.95 11.81 1.71
CA MET A 176 -7.29 12.89 1.00
C MET A 176 -6.48 13.79 1.94
N ARG A 177 -6.99 14.07 3.14
CA ARG A 177 -6.28 14.85 4.17
C ARG A 177 -4.96 14.18 4.58
N ILE A 178 -4.97 12.86 4.81
CA ILE A 178 -3.75 12.10 5.13
C ILE A 178 -2.74 12.20 3.99
N HIS A 179 -3.17 12.04 2.73
CA HIS A 179 -2.28 12.15 1.58
C HIS A 179 -1.70 13.56 1.40
N VAL A 180 -2.47 14.61 1.70
CA VAL A 180 -1.96 16.00 1.74
C VAL A 180 -0.89 16.16 2.83
N ILE A 181 -1.08 15.57 4.00
CA ILE A 181 -0.08 15.62 5.08
C ILE A 181 1.20 14.91 4.65
N VAL A 182 1.09 13.69 4.12
CA VAL A 182 2.24 12.93 3.61
C VAL A 182 2.96 13.71 2.52
N TRP A 183 2.22 14.31 1.59
CA TRP A 183 2.76 15.16 0.53
C TRP A 183 3.55 16.35 1.10
N LYS A 184 2.98 17.09 2.05
CA LYS A 184 3.67 18.24 2.70
C LYS A 184 4.96 17.80 3.37
N ILE A 185 4.97 16.67 4.07
CA ILE A 185 6.17 16.11 4.70
C ILE A 185 7.24 15.79 3.64
N SER A 186 6.85 15.14 2.55
CA SER A 186 7.77 14.79 1.46
C SER A 186 8.32 16.04 0.75
N VAL A 187 7.49 17.06 0.52
CA VAL A 187 7.95 18.36 -0.01
C VAL A 187 8.97 18.99 0.93
N TRP A 188 8.70 19.04 2.22
CA TRP A 188 9.62 19.59 3.21
C TRP A 188 10.97 18.85 3.22
N LYS A 189 10.95 17.52 3.24
CA LYS A 189 12.17 16.70 3.14
C LYS A 189 12.94 16.94 1.85
N SER A 190 12.21 17.08 0.75
CA SER A 190 12.79 17.37 -0.57
C SER A 190 13.51 18.72 -0.60
N LEU A 191 12.92 19.76 -0.03
CA LEU A 191 13.54 21.09 0.07
C LEU A 191 14.85 21.03 0.87
N ILE A 192 14.88 20.28 1.98
CA ILE A 192 16.10 20.06 2.77
C ILE A 192 17.15 19.32 1.94
N THR A 193 16.74 18.28 1.22
CA THR A 193 17.65 17.45 0.41
C THR A 193 18.27 18.28 -0.72
N VAL A 194 17.46 19.02 -1.47
CA VAL A 194 17.91 19.90 -2.55
C VAL A 194 18.81 21.02 -2.00
N GLY A 195 18.42 21.63 -0.87
CA GLY A 195 19.24 22.63 -0.20
C GLY A 195 20.63 22.13 0.18
N LYS A 196 20.73 20.89 0.69
CA LYS A 196 22.03 20.24 0.99
C LYS A 196 22.85 20.03 -0.28
N TRP A 197 22.27 19.53 -1.36
CA TRP A 197 22.97 19.32 -2.63
C TRP A 197 23.49 20.61 -3.24
N THR A 198 22.69 21.69 -3.23
CA THR A 198 23.13 22.99 -3.70
C THR A 198 24.27 23.56 -2.88
N ALA A 199 24.20 23.47 -1.54
CA ALA A 199 25.30 23.92 -0.67
C ALA A 199 26.60 23.12 -0.90
N MET A 200 26.51 21.81 -1.07
CA MET A 200 27.67 20.96 -1.38
C MET A 200 28.28 21.31 -2.74
N SER A 201 27.47 21.54 -3.75
CA SER A 201 27.93 21.93 -5.11
C SER A 201 28.62 23.27 -5.11
N LEU A 202 28.08 24.27 -4.41
CA LEU A 202 28.70 25.59 -4.25
C LEU A 202 30.02 25.52 -3.47
N GLY A 203 30.07 24.68 -2.42
CA GLY A 203 31.31 24.43 -1.67
C GLY A 203 32.40 23.81 -2.55
N ALA A 204 32.05 22.80 -3.35
CA ALA A 204 33.00 22.15 -4.26
C ALA A 204 33.56 23.14 -5.34
N VAL A 205 32.69 23.99 -5.89
CA VAL A 205 33.10 25.04 -6.85
C VAL A 205 34.06 26.05 -6.16
N GLY A 206 33.71 26.47 -4.93
CA GLY A 206 34.57 27.38 -4.16
C GLY A 206 35.94 26.82 -3.89
N VAL A 207 36.07 25.55 -3.49
CA VAL A 207 37.34 24.85 -3.29
C VAL A 207 38.14 24.76 -4.59
N ALA A 208 37.48 24.36 -5.71
CA ALA A 208 38.15 24.26 -7.00
C ALA A 208 38.66 25.63 -7.51
N TRP A 209 37.88 26.70 -7.26
CA TRP A 209 38.29 28.06 -7.60
C TRP A 209 39.46 28.54 -6.75
N ALA A 210 39.44 28.29 -5.43
CA ALA A 210 40.55 28.63 -4.52
C ALA A 210 41.84 27.89 -4.92
N TRP A 211 41.75 26.60 -5.26
CA TRP A 211 42.92 25.79 -5.67
C TRP A 211 43.54 26.30 -6.98
N ARG A 212 42.73 26.72 -7.97
CA ARG A 212 43.26 27.35 -9.20
C ARG A 212 43.97 28.68 -8.99
N ARG A 213 43.68 29.34 -7.88
CA ARG A 213 44.30 30.64 -7.56
C ARG A 213 45.63 30.52 -6.85
N TRP A 214 45.96 29.33 -6.34
CA TRP A 214 47.20 29.01 -5.64
C TRP A 214 48.24 28.25 -6.50
N MET A 215 47.86 27.79 -7.68
CA MET A 215 48.74 27.27 -8.72
C MET A 215 49.02 28.35 -9.80
#